data_7a0d4bb04c5c0d2684fd82cbe57bcab1
#
_entry.id   7a0d4bb04c5c0d2684fd82cbe57bcab1
#
_cell.length_a   1.000
_cell.length_b   1.000
_cell.length_c   1.000
_cell.angle_alpha   90.00
_cell.angle_beta   90.00
_cell.angle_gamma   90.00
#
_symmetry.space_group_name_H-M   'P 1'
#
loop_
_entity.id
_entity.type
_entity.pdbx_description
1 polymer ?
#
loop_
_entity_poly.entity_id
_entity_poly.type
_entity_poly.pdbx_seq_one_letter_code
_entity_poly.pdbx_strand_id
1 'polypeptide(L)'
;MDGAIERCGEYLDEGADGIFLEAVTSIDQYKEFKKNFSAPLLANITEFGKTPLFTQAELKIAGVDIVLYPLTAFRAMSQSAENVYNSVIKDGTQESLLDIMQTREELYEVLDYYNFEKKLDDKLSKE
;
A
#
# COMPACT_ATOMS: atom_id res chain seq x y z
N MET A 1 -21.12 4.77 -16.02
CA MET A 1 -20.48 5.93 -15.39
C MET A 1 -21.51 6.82 -14.68
N ASP A 2 -22.60 7.24 -15.33
CA ASP A 2 -23.61 8.19 -14.82
C ASP A 2 -24.19 7.80 -13.45
N GLY A 3 -24.66 6.56 -13.30
CA GLY A 3 -25.17 6.10 -12.00
C GLY A 3 -24.13 5.97 -10.89
N ALA A 4 -22.84 5.95 -11.19
CA ALA A 4 -21.78 6.03 -10.18
C ALA A 4 -21.53 7.48 -9.75
N ILE A 5 -21.60 8.42 -10.71
CA ILE A 5 -21.49 9.86 -10.43
C ILE A 5 -22.66 10.32 -9.56
N GLU A 6 -23.90 9.92 -9.91
CA GLU A 6 -25.11 10.22 -9.13
C GLU A 6 -24.96 9.74 -7.67
N ARG A 7 -24.64 8.46 -7.46
CA ARG A 7 -24.43 7.92 -6.09
C ARG A 7 -23.33 8.61 -5.31
N CYS A 8 -22.23 8.98 -5.97
CA CYS A 8 -21.15 9.70 -5.30
C CYS A 8 -21.58 11.11 -4.90
N GLY A 9 -22.44 11.77 -5.70
CA GLY A 9 -23.06 13.03 -5.32
C GLY A 9 -23.87 12.89 -4.04
N GLU A 10 -24.77 11.89 -3.98
CA GLU A 10 -25.55 11.58 -2.78
C GLU A 10 -24.67 11.30 -1.56
N TYR A 11 -23.58 10.55 -1.71
CA TYR A 11 -22.67 10.27 -0.58
C TYR A 11 -21.98 11.53 -0.06
N LEU A 12 -21.58 12.44 -0.95
CA LEU A 12 -20.96 13.71 -0.56
C LEU A 12 -21.97 14.66 0.10
N ASP A 13 -23.21 14.68 -0.38
CA ASP A 13 -24.32 15.47 0.22
C ASP A 13 -24.67 14.97 1.63
N GLU A 14 -24.56 13.67 1.87
CA GLU A 14 -24.75 13.04 3.19
C GLU A 14 -23.48 13.09 4.08
N GLY A 15 -22.41 13.75 3.66
CA GLY A 15 -21.25 14.07 4.48
C GLY A 15 -20.02 13.19 4.28
N ALA A 16 -19.90 12.49 3.15
CA ALA A 16 -18.64 11.82 2.81
C ALA A 16 -17.53 12.84 2.51
N ASP A 17 -16.33 12.63 3.06
CA ASP A 17 -15.17 13.52 2.88
C ASP A 17 -14.38 13.26 1.59
N GLY A 18 -14.60 12.12 0.93
CA GLY A 18 -13.88 11.72 -0.27
C GLY A 18 -14.52 10.51 -0.95
N ILE A 19 -14.02 10.18 -2.13
CA ILE A 19 -14.55 9.13 -2.99
C ILE A 19 -13.50 8.05 -3.23
N PHE A 20 -13.88 6.80 -2.99
CA PHE A 20 -13.11 5.61 -3.38
C PHE A 20 -13.78 4.97 -4.60
N LEU A 21 -13.12 5.05 -5.76
CA LEU A 21 -13.60 4.42 -7.00
C LEU A 21 -13.05 3.00 -7.14
N GLU A 22 -13.93 2.01 -7.07
CA GLU A 22 -13.57 0.61 -7.25
C GLU A 22 -13.62 0.21 -8.73
N ALA A 23 -12.68 -0.65 -9.14
CA ALA A 23 -12.63 -1.31 -10.44
C ALA A 23 -12.64 -0.36 -11.66
N VAL A 24 -12.01 0.80 -11.54
CA VAL A 24 -11.79 1.75 -12.64
C VAL A 24 -10.94 1.08 -13.72
N THR A 25 -11.36 1.16 -14.97
CA THR A 25 -10.72 0.46 -16.10
C THR A 25 -9.97 1.38 -17.07
N SER A 26 -10.11 2.70 -16.92
CA SER A 26 -9.37 3.67 -17.72
C SER A 26 -9.07 4.94 -16.93
N ILE A 27 -7.98 5.61 -17.31
CA ILE A 27 -7.57 6.88 -16.69
C ILE A 27 -8.63 8.00 -16.91
N ASP A 28 -9.39 7.94 -18.00
CA ASP A 28 -10.40 8.94 -18.29
C ASP A 28 -11.61 8.85 -17.36
N GLN A 29 -11.86 7.70 -16.75
CA GLN A 29 -12.89 7.56 -15.72
C GLN A 29 -12.54 8.39 -14.48
N TYR A 30 -11.27 8.40 -14.03
CA TYR A 30 -10.83 9.29 -12.94
C TYR A 30 -11.00 10.77 -13.30
N LYS A 31 -10.61 11.17 -14.51
CA LYS A 31 -10.80 12.54 -14.99
C LYS A 31 -12.27 12.94 -15.01
N GLU A 32 -13.16 12.03 -15.42
CA GLU A 32 -14.59 12.30 -15.48
C GLU A 32 -15.17 12.52 -14.08
N PHE A 33 -14.78 11.69 -13.09
CA PHE A 33 -15.16 11.92 -11.71
C PHE A 33 -14.66 13.27 -11.20
N LYS A 34 -13.41 13.62 -11.45
CA LYS A 34 -12.81 14.86 -10.96
C LYS A 34 -13.42 16.12 -11.58
N LYS A 35 -14.02 16.02 -12.77
CA LYS A 35 -14.80 17.12 -13.35
C LYS A 35 -16.10 17.39 -12.59
N ASN A 36 -16.71 16.36 -11.99
CA ASN A 36 -17.99 16.47 -11.30
C ASN A 36 -17.82 16.83 -9.81
N PHE A 37 -16.68 16.48 -9.19
CA PHE A 37 -16.48 16.63 -7.75
C PHE A 37 -15.13 17.24 -7.40
N SER A 38 -15.13 18.17 -6.45
CA SER A 38 -13.90 18.72 -5.84
C SER A 38 -13.36 17.87 -4.69
N ALA A 39 -14.15 16.92 -4.19
CA ALA A 39 -13.77 16.04 -3.10
C ALA A 39 -12.52 15.21 -3.42
N PRO A 40 -11.72 14.82 -2.40
CA PRO A 40 -10.59 13.93 -2.57
C PRO A 40 -10.97 12.62 -3.25
N LEU A 41 -10.18 12.23 -4.25
CA LEU A 41 -10.38 11.03 -5.05
C LEU A 41 -9.28 10.00 -4.77
N LEU A 42 -9.66 8.80 -4.33
CA LEU A 42 -8.74 7.70 -4.10
C LEU A 42 -8.76 6.71 -5.28
N ALA A 43 -7.57 6.36 -5.75
CA ALA A 43 -7.35 5.26 -6.70
C ALA A 43 -6.77 4.05 -5.97
N ASN A 44 -7.45 2.91 -6.10
CA ASN A 44 -6.98 1.62 -5.59
C ASN A 44 -6.19 0.88 -6.66
N ILE A 45 -4.86 0.87 -6.55
CA ILE A 45 -3.95 0.23 -7.50
C ILE A 45 -3.47 -1.09 -6.91
N THR A 46 -4.23 -2.14 -7.19
CA THR A 46 -3.92 -3.50 -6.71
C THR A 46 -3.56 -4.42 -7.88
N GLU A 47 -2.59 -5.29 -7.65
CA GLU A 47 -2.18 -6.30 -8.62
C GLU A 47 -3.30 -7.32 -8.84
N PHE A 48 -3.38 -7.85 -10.07
CA PHE A 48 -4.35 -8.88 -10.49
C PHE A 48 -5.81 -8.45 -10.41
N GLY A 49 -6.08 -7.14 -10.25
CA GLY A 49 -7.41 -6.56 -10.28
C GLY A 49 -7.87 -6.19 -11.69
N LYS A 50 -9.01 -5.48 -11.78
CA LYS A 50 -9.55 -4.97 -13.05
C LYS A 50 -8.91 -3.65 -13.45
N THR A 51 -8.46 -2.86 -12.50
CA THR A 51 -7.82 -1.55 -12.73
C THR A 51 -6.41 -1.76 -13.27
N PRO A 52 -6.04 -1.16 -14.42
CA PRO A 52 -4.66 -1.16 -14.89
C PRO A 52 -3.71 -0.52 -13.86
N LEU A 53 -2.45 -0.98 -13.86
CA LEU A 53 -1.42 -0.46 -12.95
C LEU A 53 -0.91 0.91 -13.45
N PHE A 54 -1.76 1.92 -13.35
CA PHE A 54 -1.40 3.30 -13.70
C PHE A 54 -0.26 3.80 -12.80
N THR A 55 0.61 4.61 -13.39
CA THR A 55 1.67 5.31 -12.65
C THR A 55 1.10 6.45 -11.79
N GLN A 56 1.81 6.81 -10.73
CA GLN A 56 1.44 7.99 -9.92
C GLN A 56 1.37 9.27 -10.75
N ALA A 57 2.21 9.42 -11.78
CA ALA A 57 2.20 10.58 -12.67
C ALA A 57 0.90 10.65 -13.50
N GLU A 58 0.45 9.53 -14.07
CA GLU A 58 -0.81 9.45 -14.81
C GLU A 58 -2.01 9.74 -13.90
N LEU A 59 -2.04 9.15 -12.71
CA LEU A 59 -3.09 9.35 -11.72
C LEU A 59 -3.16 10.80 -11.25
N LYS A 60 -2.00 11.44 -10.99
CA LYS A 60 -1.93 12.87 -10.64
C LYS A 60 -2.49 13.75 -11.73
N ILE A 61 -2.15 13.50 -13.01
CA ILE A 61 -2.70 14.26 -14.16
C ILE A 61 -4.21 14.04 -14.28
N ALA A 62 -4.72 12.86 -13.90
CA ALA A 62 -6.14 12.57 -13.88
C ALA A 62 -6.91 13.20 -12.70
N GLY A 63 -6.20 13.84 -11.76
CA GLY A 63 -6.79 14.50 -10.60
C GLY A 63 -7.00 13.60 -9.39
N VAL A 64 -6.35 12.44 -9.35
CA VAL A 64 -6.34 11.56 -8.17
C VAL A 64 -5.52 12.19 -7.05
N ASP A 65 -6.05 12.21 -5.85
CA ASP A 65 -5.43 12.83 -4.67
C ASP A 65 -4.71 11.80 -3.79
N ILE A 66 -5.23 10.56 -3.74
CA ILE A 66 -4.72 9.48 -2.90
C ILE A 66 -4.54 8.22 -3.76
N VAL A 67 -3.36 7.60 -3.69
CA VAL A 67 -3.10 6.31 -4.36
C VAL A 67 -2.85 5.25 -3.30
N LEU A 68 -3.68 4.20 -3.31
CA LEU A 68 -3.59 3.08 -2.39
C LEU A 68 -2.97 1.86 -3.09
N TYR A 69 -1.93 1.32 -2.49
CA TYR A 69 -1.31 0.04 -2.85
C TYR A 69 -1.58 -0.98 -1.73
N PRO A 70 -2.75 -1.62 -1.68
CA PRO A 70 -3.24 -2.29 -0.48
C PRO A 70 -2.47 -3.57 -0.12
N LEU A 71 -1.95 -4.27 -1.11
CA LEU A 71 -1.36 -5.60 -0.94
C LEU A 71 0.05 -5.76 -1.54
N THR A 72 0.58 -4.77 -2.22
CA THR A 72 1.85 -4.87 -2.98
C THR A 72 3.00 -5.37 -2.10
N ALA A 73 3.27 -4.69 -0.99
CA ALA A 73 4.33 -5.09 -0.06
C ALA A 73 4.03 -6.44 0.61
N PHE A 74 2.79 -6.66 1.03
CA PHE A 74 2.38 -7.91 1.69
C PHE A 74 2.56 -9.13 0.77
N ARG A 75 2.15 -9.04 -0.49
CA ARG A 75 2.33 -10.13 -1.47
C ARG A 75 3.81 -10.41 -1.73
N ALA A 76 4.63 -9.36 -1.85
CA ALA A 76 6.07 -9.51 -2.03
C ALA A 76 6.74 -10.17 -0.81
N MET A 77 6.37 -9.74 0.40
CA MET A 77 6.84 -10.33 1.66
C MET A 77 6.43 -11.81 1.79
N SER A 78 5.16 -12.12 1.50
CA SER A 78 4.65 -13.49 1.59
C SER A 78 5.37 -14.43 0.63
N GLN A 79 5.58 -14.02 -0.62
CA GLN A 79 6.31 -14.81 -1.60
C GLN A 79 7.78 -14.99 -1.21
N SER A 80 8.41 -13.93 -0.66
CA SER A 80 9.78 -14.02 -0.16
C SER A 80 9.88 -15.00 1.01
N ALA A 81 8.96 -14.94 1.97
CA ALA A 81 8.92 -15.87 3.10
C ALA A 81 8.74 -17.33 2.65
N GLU A 82 7.82 -17.58 1.69
CA GLU A 82 7.62 -18.91 1.12
C GLU A 82 8.89 -19.44 0.45
N ASN A 83 9.58 -18.63 -0.32
CA ASN A 83 10.85 -18.99 -0.96
C ASN A 83 11.93 -19.35 0.07
N VAL A 84 12.03 -18.58 1.16
CA VAL A 84 12.98 -18.85 2.24
C VAL A 84 12.67 -20.19 2.92
N TYR A 85 11.42 -20.46 3.29
CA TYR A 85 11.03 -21.72 3.90
C TYR A 85 11.30 -22.93 3.00
N ASN A 86 10.98 -22.82 1.71
CA ASN A 86 11.25 -23.86 0.73
C ASN A 86 12.74 -24.14 0.58
N SER A 87 13.60 -23.12 0.54
CA SER A 87 15.05 -23.30 0.50
C SER A 87 15.59 -23.97 1.77
N VAL A 88 15.16 -23.52 2.95
CA VAL A 88 15.61 -24.12 4.21
C VAL A 88 15.20 -25.59 4.30
N ILE A 89 13.98 -25.95 3.88
CA ILE A 89 13.51 -27.34 3.87
C ILE A 89 14.31 -28.18 2.88
N LYS A 90 14.59 -27.64 1.69
CA LYS A 90 15.27 -28.36 0.62
C LYS A 90 16.77 -28.51 0.86
N ASP A 91 17.43 -27.42 1.26
CA ASP A 91 18.89 -27.30 1.29
C ASP A 91 19.47 -27.47 2.70
N GLY A 92 18.62 -27.46 3.74
CA GLY A 92 19.01 -27.55 5.14
C GLY A 92 19.74 -26.31 5.69
N THR A 93 19.79 -25.23 4.92
CA THR A 93 20.48 -23.97 5.25
C THR A 93 19.85 -22.79 4.52
N GLN A 94 20.05 -21.59 5.06
CA GLN A 94 19.64 -20.34 4.45
C GLN A 94 20.81 -19.59 3.74
N GLU A 95 21.98 -20.20 3.64
CA GLU A 95 23.21 -19.55 3.18
C GLU A 95 23.06 -18.89 1.79
N SER A 96 22.35 -19.56 0.87
CA SER A 96 22.12 -19.08 -0.50
C SER A 96 21.17 -17.87 -0.59
N LEU A 97 20.57 -17.45 0.52
CA LEU A 97 19.58 -16.40 0.56
C LEU A 97 20.08 -15.11 1.22
N LEU A 98 21.31 -15.07 1.70
CA LEU A 98 21.85 -13.93 2.46
C LEU A 98 21.82 -12.63 1.65
N ASP A 99 22.04 -12.70 0.34
CA ASP A 99 22.08 -11.54 -0.55
C ASP A 99 20.71 -10.86 -0.74
N ILE A 100 19.63 -11.54 -0.41
CA ILE A 100 18.25 -10.99 -0.50
C ILE A 100 17.68 -10.59 0.85
N MET A 101 18.45 -10.74 1.93
CA MET A 101 18.03 -10.41 3.29
C MET A 101 18.57 -9.03 3.70
N GLN A 102 17.80 -8.33 4.52
CA GLN A 102 18.32 -7.19 5.26
C GLN A 102 19.39 -7.67 6.25
N THR A 103 20.44 -6.90 6.42
CA THR A 103 21.39 -7.09 7.52
C THR A 103 20.69 -6.85 8.87
N ARG A 104 21.34 -7.25 9.97
CA ARG A 104 20.81 -6.98 11.31
C ARG A 104 20.68 -5.48 11.56
N GLU A 105 21.67 -4.70 11.15
CA GLU A 105 21.69 -3.25 11.29
C GLU A 105 20.52 -2.61 10.56
N GLU A 106 20.32 -2.93 9.28
CA GLU A 106 19.22 -2.39 8.47
C GLU A 106 17.85 -2.74 9.06
N LEU A 107 17.66 -3.97 9.53
CA LEU A 107 16.41 -4.37 10.17
C LEU A 107 16.18 -3.60 11.48
N TYR A 108 17.22 -3.41 12.29
CA TYR A 108 17.13 -2.68 13.56
C TYR A 108 16.82 -1.20 13.35
N GLU A 109 17.36 -0.58 12.30
CA GLU A 109 17.00 0.78 11.90
C GLU A 109 15.51 0.90 11.55
N VAL A 110 15.01 0.00 10.67
CA VAL A 110 13.59 0.00 10.26
C VAL A 110 12.64 -0.21 11.45
N LEU A 111 13.02 -1.05 12.42
CA LEU A 111 12.23 -1.34 13.61
C LEU A 111 12.39 -0.29 14.73
N ASP A 112 13.28 0.69 14.57
CA ASP A 112 13.64 1.63 15.65
C ASP A 112 14.06 0.91 16.94
N TYR A 113 14.76 -0.25 16.78
CA TYR A 113 15.04 -1.19 17.87
C TYR A 113 15.76 -0.56 19.04
N TYR A 114 16.83 0.22 18.80
CA TYR A 114 17.64 0.81 19.85
C TYR A 114 16.88 1.85 20.70
N ASN A 115 15.93 2.55 20.11
CA ASN A 115 15.07 3.46 20.87
C ASN A 115 14.07 2.70 21.76
N PHE A 116 13.58 1.55 21.32
CA PHE A 116 12.73 0.68 22.15
C PHE A 116 13.53 0.07 23.30
N GLU A 117 14.72 -0.46 23.04
CA GLU A 117 15.62 -1.03 24.04
C GLU A 117 15.97 0.01 25.11
N LYS A 118 16.42 1.21 24.71
CA LYS A 118 16.72 2.31 25.62
C LYS A 118 15.52 2.69 26.50
N LYS A 119 14.32 2.79 25.92
CA LYS A 119 13.10 3.10 26.69
C LYS A 119 12.79 2.03 27.72
N LEU A 120 13.07 0.76 27.42
CA LEU A 120 12.88 -0.35 28.34
C LEU A 120 13.91 -0.28 29.49
N ASP A 121 15.18 -0.06 29.19
CA ASP A 121 16.26 0.07 30.17
C ASP A 121 16.04 1.27 31.11
N ASP A 122 15.62 2.41 30.56
CA ASP A 122 15.28 3.62 31.34
C ASP A 122 14.10 3.39 32.30
N LYS A 123 13.20 2.46 32.02
CA LYS A 123 12.11 2.09 32.94
C LYS A 123 12.60 1.14 34.03
N LEU A 124 13.34 0.09 33.65
CA LEU A 124 13.86 -0.91 34.59
C LEU A 124 14.87 -0.34 35.58
N SER A 125 15.63 0.70 35.18
CA SER A 125 16.60 1.36 36.06
C SER A 125 15.97 2.29 37.10
N LYS A 126 14.66 2.52 37.07
CA LYS A 126 13.90 3.37 38.02
C LYS A 126 13.15 2.58 39.09
N GLU A 127 13.18 1.25 38.98
CA GLU A 127 12.69 0.32 40.02
C GLU A 127 13.83 -0.14 40.93
#